data_8afd3d8fa776f813d87d9dd49327a185
#
_entry.id   8afd3d8fa776f813d87d9dd49327a185
#
_cell.length_a   1.000
_cell.length_b   1.000
_cell.length_c   1.000
_cell.angle_alpha   90.00
_cell.angle_beta   90.00
_cell.angle_gamma   90.00
#
_symmetry.space_group_name_H-M   'P 1'
#
loop_
_entity.id
_entity.type
_entity.pdbx_description
1 polymer ?
#
loop_
_entity_poly.entity_id
_entity_poly.type
_entity_poly.pdbx_seq_one_letter_code
_entity_poly.pdbx_strand_id
1 'polypeptide(L)'
;MGRNAEDITQELKQRFTQIWRLNGAYDPETLAALTYYVAVLLEYRNELKPSALPVAATSIADLVAELRHDYGEYHPATCAARTKNAEILQAMGQYEEARTLFRKSADGFEQAYGKANVSVLDLRNKAADCLAKLGRFSEALPEFMDVLEQQRHILGPHDPDTLLTWTEVMICLDEVGRVTQALAEAEQLLAVRVQVSGENHPDTLLIRYKYAGQLRAMGRPGEALIEYQAVLDGRRKTLGEYHPRTFVAWGAVGTCLMDVGRLDAAIDEFGRALQAAQKSLGIHHNQTLILWNDWIGCLLRNHDFYRGISELKKLLAVRKKVNGLDSPQTLETWYAYAYYLYATKQFPEAARELPDILARFEQLYGTLDEETTTVRLTYAQTLYATRHLVGACDEYHRVIAAYQQQSHQDPMKFLVARSEYSRCLLELGRFEETLTELSTIVEQARQVYGDDDEETFKAWNNYAWGLYKAGMISEAQFEYECLLDATVQKLGPTHPIILGIHETLSDIATQLG
;
A
#
# COMPACT_ATOMS: atom_id res chain seq x y z
N MET A 1 3.38 -10.25 45.12
CA MET A 1 2.42 -9.44 44.37
C MET A 1 3.19 -8.29 43.76
N GLY A 2 3.31 -8.22 42.43
CA GLY A 2 4.00 -7.14 41.73
C GLY A 2 3.26 -5.81 41.95
N ARG A 3 3.97 -4.73 42.23
CA ARG A 3 3.39 -3.39 42.29
C ARG A 3 2.78 -3.05 40.92
N ASN A 4 1.58 -2.45 40.92
CA ASN A 4 0.94 -1.97 39.70
C ASN A 4 1.74 -0.81 39.09
N ALA A 5 1.79 -0.70 37.76
CA ALA A 5 2.49 0.37 37.05
C ALA A 5 2.03 1.77 37.48
N GLU A 6 0.74 1.95 37.79
CA GLU A 6 0.19 3.22 38.32
C GLU A 6 0.75 3.57 39.69
N ASP A 7 0.87 2.61 40.62
CA ASP A 7 1.42 2.85 41.95
C ASP A 7 2.89 3.28 41.88
N ILE A 8 3.68 2.61 41.01
CA ILE A 8 5.10 2.92 40.78
C ILE A 8 5.25 4.33 40.22
N THR A 9 4.49 4.67 39.18
CA THR A 9 4.59 6.00 38.55
C THR A 9 4.10 7.13 39.46
N GLN A 10 3.08 6.87 40.29
CA GLN A 10 2.58 7.82 41.30
C GLN A 10 3.62 8.06 42.39
N GLU A 11 4.26 7.02 42.91
CA GLU A 11 5.36 7.12 43.89
C GLU A 11 6.52 7.92 43.33
N LEU A 12 6.95 7.65 42.12
CA LEU A 12 8.04 8.37 41.44
C LEU A 12 7.68 9.81 41.16
N LYS A 13 6.44 10.13 40.79
CA LYS A 13 5.97 11.52 40.66
C LYS A 13 6.05 12.27 41.99
N GLN A 14 5.58 11.64 43.08
CA GLN A 14 5.65 12.24 44.41
C GLN A 14 7.11 12.50 44.84
N ARG A 15 8.00 11.53 44.63
CA ARG A 15 9.43 11.64 44.92
C ARG A 15 10.07 12.73 44.10
N PHE A 16 9.85 12.80 42.80
CA PHE A 16 10.34 13.88 41.92
C PHE A 16 9.85 15.24 42.43
N THR A 17 8.56 15.39 42.69
CA THR A 17 7.95 16.64 43.16
C THR A 17 8.50 17.06 44.53
N GLN A 18 8.78 16.11 45.43
CA GLN A 18 9.38 16.38 46.73
C GLN A 18 10.82 16.85 46.59
N ILE A 19 11.64 16.18 45.79
CA ILE A 19 13.03 16.57 45.53
C ILE A 19 13.07 17.97 44.92
N TRP A 20 12.24 18.24 43.91
CA TRP A 20 12.12 19.55 43.28
C TRP A 20 11.79 20.65 44.30
N ARG A 21 10.79 20.43 45.16
CA ARG A 21 10.42 21.42 46.17
C ARG A 21 11.49 21.67 47.24
N LEU A 22 12.29 20.65 47.58
CA LEU A 22 13.32 20.75 48.61
C LEU A 22 14.63 21.37 48.07
N ASN A 23 15.04 20.97 46.90
CA ASN A 23 16.37 21.27 46.34
C ASN A 23 16.33 22.34 45.25
N GLY A 24 15.15 22.66 44.72
CA GLY A 24 14.96 23.54 43.58
C GLY A 24 15.13 22.86 42.21
N ALA A 25 14.81 23.60 41.15
CA ALA A 25 14.74 23.08 39.77
C ALA A 25 16.13 22.74 39.20
N TYR A 26 17.18 23.41 39.63
CA TYR A 26 18.55 23.25 39.09
C TYR A 26 19.35 22.14 39.75
N ASP A 27 18.90 21.61 40.86
CA ASP A 27 19.65 20.58 41.59
C ASP A 27 19.85 19.31 40.75
N PRO A 28 21.05 18.73 40.70
CA PRO A 28 21.33 17.51 39.97
C PRO A 28 20.44 16.33 40.36
N GLU A 29 20.01 16.20 41.62
CA GLU A 29 19.10 15.17 42.09
C GLU A 29 17.69 15.39 41.53
N THR A 30 17.26 16.65 41.35
CA THR A 30 15.99 16.99 40.70
C THR A 30 15.97 16.53 39.23
N LEU A 31 17.02 16.85 38.49
CA LEU A 31 17.13 16.42 37.07
C LEU A 31 17.29 14.90 36.91
N ALA A 32 18.01 14.25 37.84
CA ALA A 32 18.14 12.80 37.87
C ALA A 32 16.79 12.12 38.19
N ALA A 33 16.05 12.63 39.18
CA ALA A 33 14.73 12.15 39.55
C ALA A 33 13.71 12.34 38.41
N LEU A 34 13.77 13.48 37.70
CA LEU A 34 12.97 13.74 36.49
C LEU A 34 13.27 12.70 35.40
N THR A 35 14.54 12.48 35.11
CA THR A 35 14.97 11.53 34.07
C THR A 35 14.47 10.14 34.38
N TYR A 36 14.59 9.67 35.61
CA TYR A 36 14.10 8.36 36.03
C TYR A 36 12.57 8.26 35.98
N TYR A 37 11.86 9.29 36.45
CA TYR A 37 10.40 9.35 36.37
C TYR A 37 9.89 9.24 34.94
N VAL A 38 10.49 10.02 34.01
CA VAL A 38 10.09 9.98 32.60
C VAL A 38 10.42 8.64 31.94
N ALA A 39 11.58 8.05 32.23
CA ALA A 39 11.94 6.73 31.70
C ALA A 39 10.91 5.66 32.09
N VAL A 40 10.51 5.62 33.37
CA VAL A 40 9.50 4.67 33.86
C VAL A 40 8.12 4.95 33.27
N LEU A 41 7.72 6.21 33.14
CA LEU A 41 6.46 6.57 32.47
C LEU A 41 6.39 6.04 31.02
N LEU A 42 7.49 6.18 30.29
CA LEU A 42 7.56 5.74 28.90
C LEU A 42 7.61 4.21 28.78
N GLU A 43 8.27 3.53 29.71
CA GLU A 43 8.32 2.06 29.79
C GLU A 43 6.92 1.47 30.00
N TYR A 44 6.16 1.99 30.95
CA TYR A 44 4.83 1.47 31.32
C TYR A 44 3.65 2.18 30.64
N ARG A 45 3.90 3.01 29.61
CA ARG A 45 2.87 3.86 28.99
C ARG A 45 1.60 3.15 28.55
N ASN A 46 1.70 1.88 28.13
CA ASN A 46 0.55 1.09 27.68
C ASN A 46 -0.31 0.51 28.82
N GLU A 47 0.22 0.53 30.05
CA GLU A 47 -0.44 0.04 31.27
C GLU A 47 -1.03 1.17 32.11
N LEU A 48 -0.68 2.43 31.78
CA LEU A 48 -1.08 3.61 32.52
C LEU A 48 -2.43 4.15 32.03
N LYS A 49 -3.10 4.91 32.90
CA LYS A 49 -4.29 5.67 32.51
C LYS A 49 -3.98 6.67 31.39
N PRO A 50 -4.91 6.92 30.48
CA PRO A 50 -4.73 7.88 29.37
C PRO A 50 -4.31 9.30 29.83
N SER A 51 -4.66 9.68 31.05
CA SER A 51 -4.31 10.99 31.62
C SER A 51 -2.89 11.09 32.18
N ALA A 52 -2.16 9.98 32.35
CA ALA A 52 -0.86 9.98 33.01
C ALA A 52 0.21 10.80 32.28
N LEU A 53 0.34 10.59 30.96
CA LEU A 53 1.31 11.35 30.14
C LEU A 53 0.95 12.84 30.01
N PRO A 54 -0.29 13.27 29.75
CA PRO A 54 -0.68 14.67 29.75
C PRO A 54 -0.37 15.39 31.08
N VAL A 55 -0.68 14.75 32.22
CA VAL A 55 -0.39 15.31 33.55
C VAL A 55 1.12 15.45 33.79
N ALA A 56 1.91 14.48 33.34
CA ALA A 56 3.36 14.56 33.45
C ALA A 56 3.92 15.68 32.56
N ALA A 57 3.45 15.79 31.30
CA ALA A 57 3.86 16.85 30.39
C ALA A 57 3.62 18.25 30.98
N THR A 58 2.44 18.48 31.57
CA THR A 58 2.12 19.74 32.24
C THR A 58 3.07 20.04 33.41
N SER A 59 3.31 19.05 34.30
CA SER A 59 4.19 19.22 35.43
C SER A 59 5.65 19.53 35.03
N ILE A 60 6.10 18.93 33.91
CA ILE A 60 7.47 19.20 33.42
C ILE A 60 7.52 20.55 32.69
N ALA A 61 6.45 20.96 32.02
CA ALA A 61 6.37 22.30 31.43
C ALA A 61 6.48 23.39 32.48
N ASP A 62 5.87 23.21 33.66
CA ASP A 62 6.00 24.13 34.81
C ASP A 62 7.46 24.19 35.28
N LEU A 63 8.14 23.05 35.44
CA LEU A 63 9.56 22.99 35.77
C LEU A 63 10.42 23.71 34.72
N VAL A 64 10.15 23.50 33.42
CA VAL A 64 10.85 24.20 32.34
C VAL A 64 10.64 25.72 32.42
N ALA A 65 9.43 26.17 32.77
CA ALA A 65 9.14 27.59 32.95
C ALA A 65 9.91 28.22 34.10
N GLU A 66 10.01 27.53 35.25
CA GLU A 66 10.82 27.93 36.40
C GLU A 66 12.31 28.03 36.02
N LEU A 67 12.87 26.96 35.45
CA LEU A 67 14.26 26.95 35.01
C LEU A 67 14.57 28.03 33.97
N ARG A 68 13.65 28.30 33.07
CA ARG A 68 13.78 29.37 32.06
C ARG A 68 13.79 30.75 32.69
N HIS A 69 12.93 30.97 33.71
CA HIS A 69 12.88 32.25 34.44
C HIS A 69 14.19 32.51 35.18
N ASP A 70 14.73 31.48 35.87
CA ASP A 70 15.87 31.64 36.76
C ASP A 70 17.22 31.61 36.04
N TYR A 71 17.36 30.82 34.99
CA TYR A 71 18.62 30.53 34.31
C TYR A 71 18.64 30.90 32.83
N GLY A 72 17.48 31.15 32.24
CA GLY A 72 17.35 31.53 30.84
C GLY A 72 16.98 30.35 29.91
N GLU A 73 16.61 30.71 28.68
CA GLU A 73 16.05 29.83 27.66
C GLU A 73 17.00 28.69 27.26
N TYR A 74 18.31 28.97 27.16
CA TYR A 74 19.32 28.08 26.60
C TYR A 74 20.26 27.46 27.65
N HIS A 75 19.95 27.65 28.92
CA HIS A 75 20.74 27.03 29.98
C HIS A 75 20.63 25.50 29.92
N PRO A 76 21.72 24.73 30.11
CA PRO A 76 21.71 23.26 30.00
C PRO A 76 20.64 22.57 30.84
N ALA A 77 20.36 23.02 32.06
CA ALA A 77 19.30 22.46 32.90
C ALA A 77 17.90 22.68 32.30
N THR A 78 17.63 23.88 31.76
CA THR A 78 16.39 24.20 31.05
C THR A 78 16.22 23.29 29.81
N CYS A 79 17.31 23.11 29.06
CA CYS A 79 17.32 22.24 27.89
C CYS A 79 17.11 20.76 28.24
N ALA A 80 17.74 20.29 29.35
CA ALA A 80 17.55 18.89 29.80
C ALA A 80 16.10 18.62 30.22
N ALA A 81 15.49 19.50 31.03
CA ALA A 81 14.09 19.36 31.42
C ALA A 81 13.13 19.47 30.20
N ARG A 82 13.40 20.38 29.26
CA ARG A 82 12.66 20.54 28.01
C ARG A 82 12.73 19.28 27.13
N THR A 83 13.90 18.63 27.07
CA THR A 83 14.08 17.37 26.38
C THR A 83 13.15 16.29 26.95
N LYS A 84 13.02 16.20 28.28
CA LYS A 84 12.12 15.24 28.92
C LYS A 84 10.64 15.51 28.62
N ASN A 85 10.25 16.78 28.53
CA ASN A 85 8.91 17.15 28.06
C ASN A 85 8.68 16.74 26.61
N ALA A 86 9.66 16.97 25.73
CA ALA A 86 9.58 16.58 24.33
C ALA A 86 9.45 15.05 24.15
N GLU A 87 10.15 14.25 24.95
CA GLU A 87 10.04 12.77 24.94
C GLU A 87 8.62 12.30 25.30
N ILE A 88 7.96 12.95 26.25
CA ILE A 88 6.55 12.65 26.59
C ILE A 88 5.60 13.07 25.47
N LEU A 89 5.77 14.27 24.91
CA LEU A 89 4.94 14.74 23.79
C LEU A 89 5.07 13.82 22.57
N GLN A 90 6.29 13.37 22.27
CA GLN A 90 6.54 12.38 21.23
C GLN A 90 5.80 11.06 21.50
N ALA A 91 5.83 10.58 22.75
CA ALA A 91 5.09 9.38 23.15
C ALA A 91 3.57 9.54 23.08
N MET A 92 3.06 10.77 23.21
CA MET A 92 1.65 11.14 23.04
C MET A 92 1.25 11.33 21.55
N GLY A 93 2.21 11.23 20.61
CA GLY A 93 1.97 11.49 19.20
C GLY A 93 1.93 12.97 18.80
N GLN A 94 2.27 13.87 19.72
CA GLN A 94 2.35 15.33 19.49
C GLN A 94 3.69 15.69 18.87
N TYR A 95 3.95 15.22 17.65
CA TYR A 95 5.27 15.26 17.02
C TYR A 95 5.74 16.68 16.66
N GLU A 96 4.85 17.60 16.27
CA GLU A 96 5.25 18.99 15.94
C GLU A 96 5.73 19.75 17.19
N GLU A 97 5.01 19.62 18.30
CA GLU A 97 5.40 20.24 19.57
C GLU A 97 6.71 19.60 20.09
N ALA A 98 6.80 18.28 20.07
CA ALA A 98 8.00 17.55 20.47
C ALA A 98 9.22 17.99 19.66
N ARG A 99 9.10 18.07 18.32
CA ARG A 99 10.15 18.56 17.42
C ARG A 99 10.63 19.96 17.80
N THR A 100 9.68 20.86 18.03
CA THR A 100 10.01 22.24 18.42
C THR A 100 10.83 22.30 19.70
N LEU A 101 10.47 21.48 20.70
CA LEU A 101 11.19 21.41 21.96
C LEU A 101 12.56 20.75 21.81
N PHE A 102 12.69 19.67 21.03
CA PHE A 102 13.98 19.05 20.74
C PHE A 102 14.94 20.01 20.06
N ARG A 103 14.49 20.77 19.04
CA ARG A 103 15.32 21.76 18.36
C ARG A 103 15.79 22.86 19.30
N LYS A 104 14.88 23.45 20.10
CA LYS A 104 15.28 24.47 21.11
C LYS A 104 16.27 23.92 22.12
N SER A 105 16.16 22.67 22.52
CA SER A 105 17.13 22.04 23.43
C SER A 105 18.45 21.78 22.71
N ALA A 106 18.44 21.37 21.44
CA ALA A 106 19.63 21.21 20.63
C ALA A 106 20.40 22.54 20.48
N ASP A 107 19.68 23.64 20.18
CA ASP A 107 20.27 24.99 20.07
C ASP A 107 20.95 25.44 21.37
N GLY A 108 20.32 25.16 22.51
CA GLY A 108 20.90 25.50 23.81
C GLY A 108 22.12 24.66 24.16
N PHE A 109 22.10 23.36 23.91
CA PHE A 109 23.27 22.50 24.09
C PHE A 109 24.38 22.82 23.08
N GLU A 110 24.06 23.24 21.88
CA GLU A 110 25.02 23.66 20.87
C GLU A 110 25.77 24.93 21.33
N GLN A 111 25.04 25.90 21.93
CA GLN A 111 25.66 27.10 22.52
C GLN A 111 26.59 26.79 23.72
N ALA A 112 26.19 25.80 24.53
CA ALA A 112 26.96 25.45 25.74
C ALA A 112 28.15 24.54 25.45
N TYR A 113 28.03 23.60 24.52
CA TYR A 113 28.98 22.49 24.34
C TYR A 113 29.52 22.36 22.91
N GLY A 114 29.03 23.17 21.98
CA GLY A 114 29.43 23.15 20.58
C GLY A 114 28.64 22.15 19.73
N LYS A 115 28.66 22.38 18.40
CA LYS A 115 27.88 21.65 17.41
C LYS A 115 28.19 20.13 17.34
N ALA A 116 29.45 19.78 17.64
CA ALA A 116 29.92 18.39 17.59
C ALA A 116 29.65 17.60 18.89
N ASN A 117 28.82 18.11 19.78
CA ASN A 117 28.48 17.43 21.02
C ASN A 117 27.45 16.30 20.73
N VAL A 118 27.68 15.11 21.29
CA VAL A 118 26.84 13.92 21.11
C VAL A 118 25.38 14.19 21.50
N SER A 119 25.14 14.93 22.60
CA SER A 119 23.76 15.27 23.01
C SER A 119 23.07 16.20 22.03
N VAL A 120 23.79 17.07 21.33
CA VAL A 120 23.23 17.91 20.25
C VAL A 120 22.81 17.05 19.07
N LEU A 121 23.64 16.09 18.70
CA LEU A 121 23.34 15.16 17.59
C LEU A 121 22.14 14.25 17.91
N ASP A 122 22.04 13.74 19.15
CA ASP A 122 20.88 12.95 19.61
C ASP A 122 19.58 13.77 19.53
N LEU A 123 19.60 15.03 19.99
CA LEU A 123 18.41 15.89 19.94
C LEU A 123 18.01 16.26 18.51
N ARG A 124 18.97 16.50 17.62
CA ARG A 124 18.71 16.75 16.21
C ARG A 124 18.13 15.49 15.54
N ASN A 125 18.65 14.32 15.88
CA ASN A 125 18.13 13.03 15.41
C ASN A 125 16.67 12.82 15.85
N LYS A 126 16.36 13.07 17.12
CA LYS A 126 14.99 13.01 17.66
C LYS A 126 14.05 14.02 16.99
N ALA A 127 14.54 15.22 16.70
CA ALA A 127 13.75 16.21 15.96
C ALA A 127 13.44 15.77 14.52
N ALA A 128 14.41 15.16 13.84
CA ALA A 128 14.21 14.58 12.51
C ALA A 128 13.28 13.35 12.54
N ASP A 129 13.36 12.50 13.59
CA ASP A 129 12.42 11.38 13.79
C ASP A 129 10.98 11.87 13.92
N CYS A 130 10.74 13.00 14.59
CA CYS A 130 9.41 13.60 14.65
C CYS A 130 8.87 13.96 13.25
N LEU A 131 9.70 14.45 12.32
CA LEU A 131 9.30 14.68 10.92
C LEU A 131 8.97 13.37 10.20
N ALA A 132 9.79 12.35 10.38
CA ALA A 132 9.54 11.04 9.80
C ALA A 132 8.21 10.43 10.30
N LYS A 133 7.91 10.56 11.61
CA LYS A 133 6.63 10.14 12.20
C LYS A 133 5.41 10.90 11.66
N LEU A 134 5.59 12.14 11.19
CA LEU A 134 4.59 12.95 10.52
C LEU A 134 4.47 12.62 9.02
N GLY A 135 5.27 11.68 8.49
CA GLY A 135 5.31 11.36 7.06
C GLY A 135 6.07 12.38 6.21
N ARG A 136 6.76 13.35 6.83
CA ARG A 136 7.50 14.44 6.15
C ARG A 136 8.94 13.99 5.84
N PHE A 137 9.08 12.85 5.15
CA PHE A 137 10.38 12.22 4.90
C PHE A 137 11.34 13.08 4.07
N SER A 138 10.82 13.87 3.13
CA SER A 138 11.63 14.81 2.32
C SER A 138 12.31 15.90 3.15
N GLU A 139 11.71 16.27 4.28
CA GLU A 139 12.30 17.25 5.21
C GLU A 139 13.19 16.57 6.27
N ALA A 140 12.85 15.34 6.68
CA ALA A 140 13.63 14.57 7.65
C ALA A 140 14.98 14.12 7.07
N LEU A 141 15.01 13.70 5.80
CA LEU A 141 16.19 13.15 5.15
C LEU A 141 17.45 14.04 5.25
N PRO A 142 17.44 15.33 4.86
CA PRO A 142 18.61 16.17 4.98
C PRO A 142 19.06 16.38 6.43
N GLU A 143 18.13 16.44 7.40
CA GLU A 143 18.46 16.55 8.83
C GLU A 143 19.17 15.26 9.31
N PHE A 144 18.68 14.08 8.96
CA PHE A 144 19.34 12.81 9.29
C PHE A 144 20.69 12.66 8.61
N MET A 145 20.84 13.08 7.34
CA MET A 145 22.13 13.00 6.63
C MET A 145 23.20 13.88 7.28
N ASP A 146 22.86 15.11 7.71
CA ASP A 146 23.80 16.00 8.41
C ASP A 146 24.23 15.38 9.78
N VAL A 147 23.28 14.83 10.53
CA VAL A 147 23.58 14.14 11.79
C VAL A 147 24.45 12.91 11.56
N LEU A 148 24.13 12.08 10.56
CA LEU A 148 24.88 10.87 10.24
C LEU A 148 26.34 11.16 9.86
N GLU A 149 26.57 12.20 9.05
CA GLU A 149 27.92 12.62 8.67
C GLU A 149 28.74 12.99 9.90
N GLN A 150 28.17 13.80 10.81
CA GLN A 150 28.84 14.20 12.06
C GLN A 150 29.07 13.01 12.99
N GLN A 151 28.09 12.11 13.16
CA GLN A 151 28.24 10.91 13.99
C GLN A 151 29.33 9.98 13.44
N ARG A 152 29.42 9.78 12.11
CA ARG A 152 30.50 8.99 11.50
C ARG A 152 31.88 9.54 11.84
N HIS A 153 32.02 10.87 11.91
CA HIS A 153 33.28 11.52 12.26
C HIS A 153 33.61 11.44 13.75
N ILE A 154 32.61 11.56 14.62
CA ILE A 154 32.81 11.72 16.08
C ILE A 154 32.79 10.37 16.78
N LEU A 155 31.79 9.53 16.48
CA LEU A 155 31.53 8.25 17.12
C LEU A 155 32.11 7.07 16.31
N GLY A 156 32.26 7.29 15.00
CA GLY A 156 32.67 6.25 14.06
C GLY A 156 31.51 5.51 13.40
N PRO A 157 31.77 4.75 12.30
CA PRO A 157 30.73 4.09 11.51
C PRO A 157 30.11 2.86 12.19
N HIS A 158 30.73 2.34 13.26
CA HIS A 158 30.27 1.15 13.98
C HIS A 158 29.50 1.47 15.27
N ASP A 159 29.40 2.74 15.60
CA ASP A 159 28.72 3.18 16.83
C ASP A 159 27.20 2.94 16.72
N PRO A 160 26.53 2.49 17.80
CA PRO A 160 25.09 2.21 17.79
C PRO A 160 24.24 3.39 17.33
N ASP A 161 24.53 4.62 17.78
CA ASP A 161 23.74 5.81 17.41
C ASP A 161 23.95 6.17 15.94
N THR A 162 25.19 6.00 15.42
CA THR A 162 25.51 6.15 14.00
C THR A 162 24.70 5.15 13.16
N LEU A 163 24.65 3.89 13.58
CA LEU A 163 23.92 2.83 12.88
C LEU A 163 22.40 3.04 12.94
N LEU A 164 21.86 3.59 14.01
CA LEU A 164 20.45 3.97 14.11
C LEU A 164 20.11 5.09 13.12
N THR A 165 20.87 6.20 13.15
CA THR A 165 20.67 7.32 12.22
C THR A 165 20.82 6.87 10.75
N TRP A 166 21.78 6.00 10.46
CA TRP A 166 21.96 5.45 9.11
C TRP A 166 20.72 4.62 8.66
N THR A 167 20.12 3.90 9.60
CA THR A 167 18.85 3.18 9.33
C THR A 167 17.73 4.15 8.96
N GLU A 168 17.60 5.29 9.67
CA GLU A 168 16.58 6.30 9.36
C GLU A 168 16.84 7.00 8.01
N VAL A 169 18.10 7.28 7.65
CA VAL A 169 18.46 7.78 6.31
C VAL A 169 18.00 6.82 5.23
N MET A 170 18.29 5.52 5.37
CA MET A 170 17.88 4.49 4.42
C MET A 170 16.34 4.43 4.29
N ILE A 171 15.62 4.48 5.40
CA ILE A 171 14.15 4.47 5.40
C ILE A 171 13.61 5.72 4.71
N CYS A 172 14.14 6.90 5.03
CA CYS A 172 13.70 8.14 4.39
C CYS A 172 13.97 8.16 2.88
N LEU A 173 15.11 7.62 2.43
CA LEU A 173 15.41 7.47 1.00
C LEU A 173 14.39 6.58 0.27
N ASP A 174 13.98 5.49 0.89
CA ASP A 174 12.96 4.57 0.38
C ASP A 174 11.59 5.27 0.27
N GLU A 175 11.15 5.93 1.33
CA GLU A 175 9.86 6.63 1.40
C GLU A 175 9.76 7.85 0.46
N VAL A 176 10.87 8.51 0.12
CA VAL A 176 10.89 9.58 -0.90
C VAL A 176 11.10 9.05 -2.32
N GLY A 177 11.11 7.73 -2.54
CA GLY A 177 11.24 7.09 -3.85
C GLY A 177 12.66 7.09 -4.43
N ARG A 178 13.72 7.41 -3.63
CA ARG A 178 15.12 7.35 -4.07
C ARG A 178 15.69 5.94 -3.91
N VAL A 179 15.00 4.94 -4.51
CA VAL A 179 15.21 3.50 -4.26
C VAL A 179 16.65 3.05 -4.56
N THR A 180 17.29 3.56 -5.62
CA THR A 180 18.68 3.21 -5.96
C THR A 180 19.67 3.64 -4.89
N GLN A 181 19.46 4.81 -4.28
CA GLN A 181 20.31 5.31 -3.20
C GLN A 181 20.01 4.57 -1.90
N ALA A 182 18.72 4.31 -1.59
CA ALA A 182 18.31 3.51 -0.46
C ALA A 182 18.94 2.12 -0.50
N LEU A 183 18.97 1.48 -1.69
CA LEU A 183 19.59 0.17 -1.90
C LEU A 183 21.10 0.19 -1.60
N ALA A 184 21.82 1.19 -2.11
CA ALA A 184 23.27 1.33 -1.88
C ALA A 184 23.60 1.55 -0.38
N GLU A 185 22.80 2.39 0.30
CA GLU A 185 22.96 2.59 1.75
C GLU A 185 22.60 1.33 2.54
N ALA A 186 21.55 0.60 2.14
CA ALA A 186 21.13 -0.64 2.78
C ALA A 186 22.20 -1.74 2.68
N GLU A 187 22.84 -1.90 1.52
CA GLU A 187 23.92 -2.87 1.30
C GLU A 187 25.11 -2.60 2.23
N GLN A 188 25.57 -1.34 2.30
CA GLN A 188 26.68 -0.95 3.15
C GLN A 188 26.33 -1.10 4.64
N LEU A 189 25.15 -0.61 5.05
CA LEU A 189 24.66 -0.73 6.42
C LEU A 189 24.53 -2.19 6.86
N LEU A 190 24.01 -3.04 5.97
CA LEU A 190 23.88 -4.48 6.25
C LEU A 190 25.24 -5.12 6.51
N ALA A 191 26.25 -4.83 5.68
CA ALA A 191 27.60 -5.35 5.87
C ALA A 191 28.17 -4.94 7.24
N VAL A 192 28.01 -3.67 7.63
CA VAL A 192 28.47 -3.17 8.93
C VAL A 192 27.69 -3.82 10.10
N ARG A 193 26.36 -3.91 9.99
CA ARG A 193 25.50 -4.54 11.01
C ARG A 193 25.84 -6.02 11.21
N VAL A 194 26.12 -6.78 10.15
CA VAL A 194 26.57 -8.17 10.23
C VAL A 194 27.88 -8.27 11.01
N GLN A 195 28.82 -7.38 10.75
CA GLN A 195 30.12 -7.35 11.43
C GLN A 195 29.98 -6.98 12.93
N VAL A 196 29.15 -5.99 13.26
CA VAL A 196 29.03 -5.47 14.63
C VAL A 196 28.12 -6.33 15.50
N SER A 197 26.97 -6.71 14.98
CA SER A 197 25.89 -7.33 15.76
C SER A 197 25.64 -8.80 15.39
N GLY A 198 26.18 -9.25 14.27
CA GLY A 198 25.95 -10.60 13.73
C GLY A 198 24.71 -10.71 12.84
N GLU A 199 24.64 -11.78 12.05
CA GLU A 199 23.62 -12.02 11.03
C GLU A 199 22.19 -12.13 11.57
N ASN A 200 22.04 -12.69 12.77
CA ASN A 200 20.73 -12.98 13.37
C ASN A 200 20.25 -11.90 14.36
N HIS A 201 20.98 -10.79 14.51
CA HIS A 201 20.54 -9.69 15.36
C HIS A 201 19.24 -9.08 14.82
N PRO A 202 18.26 -8.71 15.67
CA PRO A 202 16.98 -8.14 15.21
C PRO A 202 17.12 -6.98 14.23
N ASP A 203 18.07 -6.07 14.50
CA ASP A 203 18.31 -4.91 13.62
C ASP A 203 18.96 -5.32 12.30
N THR A 204 19.90 -6.26 12.31
CA THR A 204 20.50 -6.83 11.09
C THR A 204 19.42 -7.46 10.22
N LEU A 205 18.53 -8.25 10.82
CA LEU A 205 17.40 -8.88 10.11
C LEU A 205 16.39 -7.85 9.61
N LEU A 206 16.22 -6.71 10.29
CA LEU A 206 15.38 -5.61 9.82
C LEU A 206 15.97 -4.97 8.55
N ILE A 207 17.27 -4.63 8.58
CA ILE A 207 17.95 -4.03 7.42
C ILE A 207 17.95 -5.01 6.24
N ARG A 208 18.26 -6.30 6.48
CA ARG A 208 18.22 -7.34 5.45
C ARG A 208 16.82 -7.46 4.82
N TYR A 209 15.77 -7.39 5.63
CA TYR A 209 14.38 -7.40 5.16
C TYR A 209 14.07 -6.20 4.25
N LYS A 210 14.47 -4.99 4.66
CA LYS A 210 14.30 -3.76 3.88
C LYS A 210 15.10 -3.80 2.57
N TYR A 211 16.37 -4.22 2.63
CA TYR A 211 17.23 -4.42 1.46
C TYR A 211 16.59 -5.37 0.44
N ALA A 212 16.06 -6.50 0.90
CA ALA A 212 15.33 -7.43 0.05
C ALA A 212 14.09 -6.79 -0.61
N GLY A 213 13.35 -5.95 0.13
CA GLY A 213 12.22 -5.20 -0.40
C GLY A 213 12.62 -4.24 -1.53
N GLN A 214 13.73 -3.54 -1.37
CA GLN A 214 14.26 -2.64 -2.39
C GLN A 214 14.76 -3.40 -3.63
N LEU A 215 15.44 -4.54 -3.46
CA LEU A 215 15.82 -5.42 -4.58
C LEU A 215 14.60 -5.85 -5.39
N ARG A 216 13.53 -6.26 -4.69
CA ARG A 216 12.27 -6.66 -5.32
C ARG A 216 11.62 -5.50 -6.09
N ALA A 217 11.57 -4.31 -5.51
CA ALA A 217 11.03 -3.09 -6.14
C ALA A 217 11.81 -2.69 -7.41
N MET A 218 13.10 -3.01 -7.46
CA MET A 218 13.97 -2.81 -8.63
C MET A 218 13.90 -3.95 -9.68
N GLY A 219 12.93 -4.87 -9.57
CA GLY A 219 12.79 -5.98 -10.51
C GLY A 219 13.85 -7.09 -10.35
N ARG A 220 14.47 -7.21 -9.17
CA ARG A 220 15.48 -8.24 -8.84
C ARG A 220 14.93 -9.27 -7.82
N PRO A 221 13.77 -9.90 -8.10
CA PRO A 221 13.10 -10.75 -7.11
C PRO A 221 13.89 -12.03 -6.77
N GLY A 222 14.77 -12.49 -7.66
CA GLY A 222 15.63 -13.66 -7.40
C GLY A 222 16.65 -13.38 -6.28
N GLU A 223 17.24 -12.20 -6.25
CA GLU A 223 18.16 -11.77 -5.20
C GLU A 223 17.41 -11.47 -3.90
N ALA A 224 16.27 -10.79 -4.02
CA ALA A 224 15.38 -10.55 -2.90
C ALA A 224 14.96 -11.86 -2.17
N LEU A 225 14.70 -12.91 -2.93
CA LEU A 225 14.33 -14.22 -2.39
C LEU A 225 15.42 -14.78 -1.47
N ILE A 226 16.70 -14.66 -1.85
CA ILE A 226 17.84 -15.13 -1.06
C ILE A 226 17.88 -14.39 0.29
N GLU A 227 17.73 -13.05 0.24
CA GLU A 227 17.78 -12.22 1.44
C GLU A 227 16.56 -12.45 2.35
N TYR A 228 15.35 -12.56 1.80
CA TYR A 228 14.16 -12.88 2.58
C TYR A 228 14.24 -14.27 3.21
N GLN A 229 14.84 -15.26 2.52
CA GLN A 229 15.06 -16.59 3.08
C GLN A 229 16.01 -16.52 4.28
N ALA A 230 17.10 -15.75 4.18
CA ALA A 230 18.01 -15.52 5.30
C ALA A 230 17.31 -14.84 6.49
N VAL A 231 16.42 -13.86 6.22
CA VAL A 231 15.59 -13.22 7.28
C VAL A 231 14.66 -14.23 7.93
N LEU A 232 14.00 -15.07 7.14
CA LEU A 232 13.07 -16.09 7.64
C LEU A 232 13.80 -17.07 8.58
N ASP A 233 14.96 -17.57 8.14
CA ASP A 233 15.76 -18.52 8.91
C ASP A 233 16.32 -17.88 10.19
N GLY A 234 16.78 -16.63 10.11
CA GLY A 234 17.22 -15.85 11.27
C GLY A 234 16.09 -15.62 12.28
N ARG A 235 14.90 -15.23 11.83
CA ARG A 235 13.74 -15.02 12.70
C ARG A 235 13.22 -16.31 13.30
N ARG A 236 13.24 -17.43 12.58
CA ARG A 236 12.95 -18.77 13.14
C ARG A 236 13.86 -19.13 14.30
N LYS A 237 15.18 -18.85 14.16
CA LYS A 237 16.17 -19.12 15.20
C LYS A 237 16.02 -18.24 16.43
N THR A 238 15.72 -16.95 16.24
CA THR A 238 15.72 -15.93 17.31
C THR A 238 14.38 -15.72 17.98
N LEU A 239 13.29 -15.75 17.21
CA LEU A 239 11.93 -15.48 17.67
C LEU A 239 11.05 -16.74 17.72
N GLY A 240 11.47 -17.81 17.04
CA GLY A 240 10.68 -19.01 16.85
C GLY A 240 9.78 -18.97 15.60
N GLU A 241 9.32 -20.14 15.20
CA GLU A 241 8.54 -20.33 13.98
C GLU A 241 7.17 -19.63 14.03
N TYR A 242 6.58 -19.52 15.22
CA TYR A 242 5.21 -19.02 15.42
C TYR A 242 5.12 -17.52 15.77
N HIS A 243 6.24 -16.81 15.70
CA HIS A 243 6.24 -15.39 15.99
C HIS A 243 5.66 -14.56 14.82
N PRO A 244 4.86 -13.50 15.05
CA PRO A 244 4.25 -12.69 13.97
C PRO A 244 5.27 -12.16 12.94
N ARG A 245 6.44 -11.71 13.38
CA ARG A 245 7.49 -11.22 12.48
C ARG A 245 8.09 -12.34 11.62
N THR A 246 8.05 -13.59 12.06
CA THR A 246 8.47 -14.76 11.27
C THR A 246 7.48 -14.99 10.13
N PHE A 247 6.19 -14.87 10.37
CA PHE A 247 5.16 -14.97 9.33
C PHE A 247 5.26 -13.87 8.28
N VAL A 248 5.62 -12.64 8.67
CA VAL A 248 5.89 -11.55 7.72
C VAL A 248 7.03 -11.91 6.76
N ALA A 249 8.14 -12.46 7.28
CA ALA A 249 9.24 -12.90 6.42
C ALA A 249 8.84 -14.09 5.54
N TRP A 250 8.05 -15.00 6.07
CA TRP A 250 7.56 -16.16 5.32
C TRP A 250 6.67 -15.75 4.15
N GLY A 251 5.75 -14.80 4.38
CA GLY A 251 4.94 -14.18 3.32
C GLY A 251 5.80 -13.52 2.24
N ALA A 252 6.85 -12.79 2.63
CA ALA A 252 7.78 -12.16 1.68
C ALA A 252 8.52 -13.17 0.80
N VAL A 253 8.94 -14.32 1.35
CA VAL A 253 9.52 -15.44 0.59
C VAL A 253 8.51 -15.97 -0.44
N GLY A 254 7.25 -16.22 -0.01
CA GLY A 254 6.18 -16.66 -0.91
C GLY A 254 5.93 -15.67 -2.05
N THR A 255 5.90 -14.37 -1.74
CA THR A 255 5.71 -13.32 -2.74
C THR A 255 6.87 -13.27 -3.75
N CYS A 256 8.11 -13.39 -3.30
CA CYS A 256 9.27 -13.45 -4.22
C CYS A 256 9.25 -14.71 -5.10
N LEU A 257 8.85 -15.86 -4.56
CA LEU A 257 8.66 -17.08 -5.36
C LEU A 257 7.62 -16.86 -6.48
N MET A 258 6.55 -16.13 -6.18
CA MET A 258 5.52 -15.74 -7.14
C MET A 258 6.09 -14.83 -8.24
N ASP A 259 6.90 -13.83 -7.85
CA ASP A 259 7.50 -12.85 -8.77
C ASP A 259 8.55 -13.50 -9.70
N VAL A 260 9.25 -14.54 -9.25
CA VAL A 260 10.16 -15.33 -10.10
C VAL A 260 9.46 -16.44 -10.89
N GLY A 261 8.12 -16.52 -10.86
CA GLY A 261 7.33 -17.48 -11.61
C GLY A 261 7.30 -18.91 -11.02
N ARG A 262 7.81 -19.12 -9.80
CA ARG A 262 7.80 -20.43 -9.12
C ARG A 262 6.51 -20.62 -8.33
N LEU A 263 5.37 -20.64 -9.05
CA LEU A 263 4.04 -20.60 -8.44
C LEU A 263 3.74 -21.80 -7.53
N ASP A 264 4.12 -23.02 -7.91
CA ASP A 264 3.90 -24.22 -7.08
C ASP A 264 4.64 -24.11 -5.74
N ALA A 265 5.91 -23.68 -5.78
CA ALA A 265 6.69 -23.47 -4.56
C ALA A 265 6.09 -22.35 -3.69
N ALA A 266 5.56 -21.29 -4.28
CA ALA A 266 4.87 -20.22 -3.57
C ALA A 266 3.59 -20.72 -2.89
N ILE A 267 2.78 -21.54 -3.58
CA ILE A 267 1.56 -22.16 -3.03
C ILE A 267 1.91 -23.01 -1.81
N ASP A 268 2.98 -23.80 -1.88
CA ASP A 268 3.42 -24.66 -0.78
C ASP A 268 3.93 -23.84 0.42
N GLU A 269 4.73 -22.79 0.16
CA GLU A 269 5.25 -21.93 1.24
C GLU A 269 4.13 -21.13 1.92
N PHE A 270 3.25 -20.48 1.16
CA PHE A 270 2.11 -19.79 1.73
C PHE A 270 1.16 -20.73 2.47
N GLY A 271 0.92 -21.94 1.93
CA GLY A 271 0.07 -22.96 2.57
C GLY A 271 0.61 -23.37 3.93
N ARG A 272 1.93 -23.62 4.04
CA ARG A 272 2.60 -23.93 5.31
C ARG A 272 2.56 -22.76 6.29
N ALA A 273 2.84 -21.54 5.81
CA ALA A 273 2.79 -20.34 6.62
C ALA A 273 1.37 -20.08 7.16
N LEU A 274 0.35 -20.22 6.31
CA LEU A 274 -1.04 -20.06 6.67
C LEU A 274 -1.49 -21.07 7.74
N GLN A 275 -1.16 -22.35 7.55
CA GLN A 275 -1.49 -23.39 8.53
C GLN A 275 -0.86 -23.11 9.90
N ALA A 276 0.42 -22.70 9.91
CA ALA A 276 1.14 -22.33 11.11
C ALA A 276 0.51 -21.10 11.80
N ALA A 277 0.15 -20.07 11.02
CA ALA A 277 -0.49 -18.86 11.53
C ALA A 277 -1.90 -19.13 12.08
N GLN A 278 -2.69 -19.95 11.40
CA GLN A 278 -4.01 -20.36 11.90
C GLN A 278 -3.92 -21.10 13.24
N LYS A 279 -2.92 -21.96 13.40
CA LYS A 279 -2.71 -22.73 14.64
C LYS A 279 -2.24 -21.86 15.80
N SER A 280 -1.39 -20.87 15.57
CA SER A 280 -0.75 -20.07 16.62
C SER A 280 -1.47 -18.77 16.93
N LEU A 281 -1.92 -18.06 15.91
CA LEU A 281 -2.57 -16.75 16.04
C LEU A 281 -4.10 -16.83 15.93
N GLY A 282 -4.60 -17.92 15.34
CA GLY A 282 -6.01 -18.08 15.03
C GLY A 282 -6.43 -17.50 13.67
N ILE A 283 -7.63 -17.91 13.23
CA ILE A 283 -8.19 -17.56 11.90
C ILE A 283 -8.58 -16.08 11.77
N HIS A 284 -8.80 -15.40 12.90
CA HIS A 284 -9.24 -13.99 12.94
C HIS A 284 -8.08 -12.99 13.04
N HIS A 285 -6.85 -13.46 13.21
CA HIS A 285 -5.70 -12.58 13.34
C HIS A 285 -5.32 -11.95 11.99
N ASN A 286 -5.02 -10.64 11.98
CA ASN A 286 -4.72 -9.91 10.75
C ASN A 286 -3.62 -10.56 9.90
N GLN A 287 -2.52 -11.01 10.52
CA GLN A 287 -1.43 -11.68 9.80
C GLN A 287 -1.89 -12.99 9.12
N THR A 288 -2.81 -13.73 9.76
CA THR A 288 -3.41 -14.94 9.15
C THR A 288 -4.25 -14.59 7.92
N LEU A 289 -5.04 -13.51 8.00
CA LEU A 289 -5.86 -13.05 6.87
C LEU A 289 -5.02 -12.55 5.69
N ILE A 290 -3.87 -11.90 5.95
CA ILE A 290 -2.92 -11.48 4.91
C ILE A 290 -2.35 -12.70 4.21
N LEU A 291 -1.75 -13.65 4.95
CA LEU A 291 -1.20 -14.88 4.37
C LEU A 291 -2.24 -15.69 3.58
N TRP A 292 -3.48 -15.71 4.05
CA TRP A 292 -4.56 -16.41 3.36
C TRP A 292 -4.90 -15.73 2.03
N ASN A 293 -4.97 -14.41 2.03
CA ASN A 293 -5.17 -13.62 0.81
C ASN A 293 -4.04 -13.85 -0.21
N ASP A 294 -2.79 -13.82 0.23
CA ASP A 294 -1.63 -14.01 -0.64
C ASP A 294 -1.58 -15.43 -1.21
N TRP A 295 -1.91 -16.43 -0.39
CA TRP A 295 -2.04 -17.81 -0.85
C TRP A 295 -3.11 -17.98 -1.92
N ILE A 296 -4.29 -17.37 -1.73
CA ILE A 296 -5.36 -17.35 -2.73
C ILE A 296 -4.87 -16.68 -4.01
N GLY A 297 -4.17 -15.55 -3.91
CA GLY A 297 -3.56 -14.88 -5.06
C GLY A 297 -2.65 -15.80 -5.88
N CYS A 298 -1.86 -16.64 -5.20
CA CYS A 298 -1.04 -17.67 -5.87
C CYS A 298 -1.88 -18.72 -6.58
N LEU A 299 -2.92 -19.25 -5.93
CA LEU A 299 -3.82 -20.25 -6.54
C LEU A 299 -4.46 -19.72 -7.82
N LEU A 300 -4.94 -18.47 -7.79
CA LEU A 300 -5.59 -17.82 -8.92
C LEU A 300 -4.62 -17.55 -10.09
N ARG A 301 -3.38 -17.12 -9.77
CA ARG A 301 -2.32 -16.97 -10.79
C ARG A 301 -1.87 -18.29 -11.38
N ASN A 302 -1.92 -19.38 -10.61
CA ASN A 302 -1.64 -20.73 -11.08
C ASN A 302 -2.86 -21.40 -11.77
N HIS A 303 -3.89 -20.61 -12.09
CA HIS A 303 -5.13 -21.06 -12.74
C HIS A 303 -5.94 -22.11 -11.95
N ASP A 304 -5.66 -22.33 -10.67
CA ASP A 304 -6.49 -23.15 -9.78
C ASP A 304 -7.71 -22.35 -9.29
N PHE A 305 -8.56 -21.97 -10.24
CA PHE A 305 -9.72 -21.10 -9.97
C PHE A 305 -10.72 -21.74 -9.03
N TYR A 306 -10.93 -23.04 -9.13
CA TYR A 306 -11.91 -23.75 -8.29
C TYR A 306 -11.54 -23.65 -6.80
N ARG A 307 -10.29 -23.95 -6.48
CA ARG A 307 -9.77 -23.85 -5.12
C ARG A 307 -9.69 -22.40 -4.66
N GLY A 308 -9.23 -21.50 -5.54
CA GLY A 308 -9.13 -20.07 -5.27
C GLY A 308 -10.47 -19.44 -4.89
N ILE A 309 -11.54 -19.70 -5.67
CA ILE A 309 -12.91 -19.22 -5.40
C ILE A 309 -13.45 -19.79 -4.08
N SER A 310 -13.23 -21.08 -3.83
CA SER A 310 -13.66 -21.73 -2.58
C SER A 310 -13.01 -21.06 -1.36
N GLU A 311 -11.72 -20.75 -1.43
CA GLU A 311 -10.98 -20.10 -0.35
C GLU A 311 -11.33 -18.61 -0.22
N LEU A 312 -11.57 -17.89 -1.34
CA LEU A 312 -12.09 -16.52 -1.31
C LEU A 312 -13.40 -16.43 -0.54
N LYS A 313 -14.32 -17.37 -0.78
CA LYS A 313 -15.60 -17.43 -0.06
C LYS A 313 -15.42 -17.61 1.45
N LYS A 314 -14.46 -18.45 1.87
CA LYS A 314 -14.15 -18.68 3.29
C LYS A 314 -13.50 -17.43 3.91
N LEU A 315 -12.50 -16.85 3.24
CA LEU A 315 -11.83 -15.64 3.69
C LEU A 315 -12.80 -14.48 3.83
N LEU A 316 -13.69 -14.30 2.86
CA LEU A 316 -14.74 -13.28 2.87
C LEU A 316 -15.66 -13.43 4.10
N ALA A 317 -16.08 -14.66 4.40
CA ALA A 317 -16.93 -14.91 5.58
C ALA A 317 -16.23 -14.52 6.89
N VAL A 318 -14.91 -14.72 6.99
CA VAL A 318 -14.10 -14.31 8.15
C VAL A 318 -13.93 -12.79 8.18
N ARG A 319 -13.56 -12.16 7.05
CA ARG A 319 -13.37 -10.71 6.96
C ARG A 319 -14.66 -9.93 7.30
N LYS A 320 -15.83 -10.39 6.82
CA LYS A 320 -17.13 -9.81 7.19
C LYS A 320 -17.36 -9.77 8.70
N LYS A 321 -16.88 -10.77 9.45
CA LYS A 321 -17.01 -10.82 10.91
C LYS A 321 -15.97 -9.98 11.65
N VAL A 322 -14.73 -9.94 11.16
CA VAL A 322 -13.61 -9.28 11.83
C VAL A 322 -13.55 -7.79 11.52
N ASN A 323 -13.66 -7.44 10.24
CA ASN A 323 -13.44 -6.09 9.74
C ASN A 323 -14.75 -5.35 9.45
N GLY A 324 -15.89 -6.06 9.43
CA GLY A 324 -17.16 -5.51 8.98
C GLY A 324 -17.36 -5.54 7.46
N LEU A 325 -18.57 -5.21 7.03
CA LEU A 325 -18.96 -5.25 5.62
C LEU A 325 -18.36 -4.11 4.78
N ASP A 326 -18.12 -2.96 5.40
CA ASP A 326 -17.71 -1.71 4.74
C ASP A 326 -16.19 -1.46 4.83
N SER A 327 -15.43 -2.43 5.35
CA SER A 327 -13.98 -2.35 5.36
C SER A 327 -13.42 -2.53 3.95
N PRO A 328 -12.44 -1.69 3.52
CA PRO A 328 -11.79 -1.81 2.21
C PRO A 328 -11.34 -3.24 1.91
N GLN A 329 -10.65 -3.89 2.86
CA GLN A 329 -10.14 -5.26 2.68
C GLN A 329 -11.27 -6.30 2.51
N THR A 330 -12.43 -6.07 3.14
CA THR A 330 -13.61 -6.94 2.95
C THR A 330 -14.20 -6.74 1.57
N LEU A 331 -14.33 -5.49 1.13
CA LEU A 331 -14.87 -5.15 -0.18
C LEU A 331 -13.99 -5.66 -1.32
N GLU A 332 -12.67 -5.48 -1.23
CA GLU A 332 -11.70 -6.04 -2.18
C GLU A 332 -11.82 -7.56 -2.31
N THR A 333 -11.90 -8.28 -1.16
CA THR A 333 -12.09 -9.74 -1.18
C THR A 333 -13.42 -10.14 -1.78
N TRP A 334 -14.47 -9.38 -1.48
CA TRP A 334 -15.82 -9.65 -1.97
C TRP A 334 -15.90 -9.41 -3.49
N TYR A 335 -15.29 -8.31 -3.95
CA TYR A 335 -15.19 -8.07 -5.38
C TYR A 335 -14.34 -9.13 -6.09
N ALA A 336 -13.18 -9.51 -5.54
CA ALA A 336 -12.37 -10.59 -6.10
C ALA A 336 -13.17 -11.90 -6.22
N TYR A 337 -13.96 -12.26 -5.19
CA TYR A 337 -14.83 -13.42 -5.24
C TYR A 337 -15.85 -13.33 -6.39
N ALA A 338 -16.56 -12.20 -6.52
CA ALA A 338 -17.54 -11.98 -7.57
C ALA A 338 -16.90 -11.95 -8.99
N TYR A 339 -15.73 -11.30 -9.10
CA TYR A 339 -14.98 -11.25 -10.37
C TYR A 339 -14.56 -12.64 -10.86
N TYR A 340 -14.02 -13.49 -9.97
CA TYR A 340 -13.62 -14.84 -10.37
C TYR A 340 -14.81 -15.76 -10.63
N LEU A 341 -15.96 -15.54 -10.00
CA LEU A 341 -17.22 -16.17 -10.41
C LEU A 341 -17.58 -15.78 -11.85
N TYR A 342 -17.51 -14.48 -12.18
CA TYR A 342 -17.74 -14.01 -13.55
C TYR A 342 -16.73 -14.61 -14.54
N ALA A 343 -15.43 -14.54 -14.24
CA ALA A 343 -14.36 -15.05 -15.10
C ALA A 343 -14.46 -16.55 -15.38
N THR A 344 -15.01 -17.32 -14.44
CA THR A 344 -15.26 -18.77 -14.59
C THR A 344 -16.67 -19.08 -15.08
N LYS A 345 -17.39 -18.08 -15.59
CA LYS A 345 -18.74 -18.18 -16.18
C LYS A 345 -19.84 -18.63 -15.20
N GLN A 346 -19.62 -18.47 -13.90
CA GLN A 346 -20.63 -18.67 -12.85
C GLN A 346 -21.48 -17.38 -12.72
N PHE A 347 -22.07 -16.94 -13.82
CA PHE A 347 -22.74 -15.64 -13.94
C PHE A 347 -23.92 -15.44 -12.96
N PRO A 348 -24.79 -16.44 -12.70
CA PRO A 348 -25.90 -16.25 -11.76
C PRO A 348 -25.44 -15.96 -10.32
N GLU A 349 -24.34 -16.58 -9.90
CA GLU A 349 -23.74 -16.33 -8.59
C GLU A 349 -23.09 -14.95 -8.54
N ALA A 350 -22.34 -14.56 -9.55
CA ALA A 350 -21.74 -13.23 -9.66
C ALA A 350 -22.82 -12.13 -9.64
N ALA A 351 -23.93 -12.33 -10.37
CA ALA A 351 -25.04 -11.38 -10.44
C ALA A 351 -25.75 -11.15 -9.10
N ARG A 352 -25.69 -12.10 -8.17
CA ARG A 352 -26.25 -11.94 -6.81
C ARG A 352 -25.37 -11.11 -5.89
N GLU A 353 -24.05 -11.19 -6.06
CA GLU A 353 -23.09 -10.53 -5.18
C GLU A 353 -22.81 -9.07 -5.61
N LEU A 354 -22.72 -8.83 -6.92
CA LEU A 354 -22.24 -7.53 -7.47
C LEU A 354 -23.08 -6.31 -7.10
N PRO A 355 -24.43 -6.33 -7.01
CA PRO A 355 -25.20 -5.16 -6.63
C PRO A 355 -24.85 -4.61 -5.24
N ASP A 356 -24.71 -5.51 -4.25
CA ASP A 356 -24.38 -5.13 -2.88
C ASP A 356 -22.94 -4.61 -2.78
N ILE A 357 -22.02 -5.19 -3.54
CA ILE A 357 -20.61 -4.74 -3.63
C ILE A 357 -20.58 -3.34 -4.22
N LEU A 358 -21.24 -3.12 -5.37
CA LEU A 358 -21.28 -1.83 -6.06
C LEU A 358 -21.82 -0.72 -5.18
N ALA A 359 -22.95 -0.96 -4.50
CA ALA A 359 -23.55 0.04 -3.62
C ALA A 359 -22.58 0.48 -2.49
N ARG A 360 -21.78 -0.44 -1.95
CA ARG A 360 -20.79 -0.14 -0.91
C ARG A 360 -19.56 0.57 -1.45
N PHE A 361 -19.08 0.19 -2.64
CA PHE A 361 -18.01 0.94 -3.32
C PHE A 361 -18.43 2.37 -3.61
N GLU A 362 -19.67 2.60 -4.10
CA GLU A 362 -20.21 3.94 -4.31
C GLU A 362 -20.27 4.77 -3.03
N GLN A 363 -20.67 4.14 -1.92
CA GLN A 363 -20.74 4.80 -0.61
C GLN A 363 -19.35 5.17 -0.08
N LEU A 364 -18.35 4.31 -0.28
CA LEU A 364 -17.01 4.47 0.30
C LEU A 364 -16.11 5.37 -0.54
N TYR A 365 -16.10 5.17 -1.86
CA TYR A 365 -15.17 5.83 -2.79
C TYR A 365 -15.84 6.83 -3.73
N GLY A 366 -17.18 6.77 -3.84
CA GLY A 366 -17.96 7.60 -4.77
C GLY A 366 -18.22 6.93 -6.12
N THR A 367 -19.17 7.49 -6.86
CA THR A 367 -19.67 6.92 -8.13
C THR A 367 -18.72 7.07 -9.32
N LEU A 368 -17.77 8.03 -9.24
CA LEU A 368 -16.80 8.34 -10.29
C LEU A 368 -15.41 7.76 -10.04
N ASP A 369 -15.22 7.09 -8.92
CA ASP A 369 -13.96 6.42 -8.58
C ASP A 369 -13.63 5.30 -9.57
N GLU A 370 -12.34 5.07 -9.84
CA GLU A 370 -11.89 4.09 -10.83
C GLU A 370 -12.22 2.66 -10.42
N GLU A 371 -12.06 2.32 -9.13
CA GLU A 371 -12.39 0.98 -8.61
C GLU A 371 -13.91 0.76 -8.66
N THR A 372 -14.69 1.76 -8.25
CA THR A 372 -16.17 1.73 -8.36
C THR A 372 -16.61 1.53 -9.80
N THR A 373 -15.99 2.22 -10.75
CA THR A 373 -16.26 2.09 -12.18
C THR A 373 -15.92 0.69 -12.70
N THR A 374 -14.83 0.09 -12.21
CA THR A 374 -14.42 -1.29 -12.55
C THR A 374 -15.42 -2.32 -12.03
N VAL A 375 -15.89 -2.17 -10.79
CA VAL A 375 -16.95 -3.02 -10.22
C VAL A 375 -18.23 -2.92 -11.04
N ARG A 376 -18.65 -1.71 -11.40
CA ARG A 376 -19.82 -1.44 -12.24
C ARG A 376 -19.70 -2.08 -13.62
N LEU A 377 -18.53 -1.99 -14.25
CA LEU A 377 -18.26 -2.64 -15.54
C LEU A 377 -18.43 -4.16 -15.45
N THR A 378 -17.86 -4.78 -14.42
CA THR A 378 -18.02 -6.23 -14.17
C THR A 378 -19.48 -6.60 -13.95
N TYR A 379 -20.25 -5.74 -13.27
CA TYR A 379 -21.69 -5.94 -13.07
C TYR A 379 -22.46 -5.84 -14.41
N ALA A 380 -22.18 -4.81 -15.22
CA ALA A 380 -22.78 -4.66 -16.55
C ALA A 380 -22.51 -5.89 -17.45
N GLN A 381 -21.26 -6.35 -17.48
CA GLN A 381 -20.85 -7.57 -18.20
C GLN A 381 -21.59 -8.83 -17.69
N THR A 382 -21.78 -8.93 -16.38
CA THR A 382 -22.51 -10.04 -15.77
C THR A 382 -24.00 -10.00 -16.12
N LEU A 383 -24.63 -8.82 -16.10
CA LEU A 383 -26.01 -8.61 -16.55
C LEU A 383 -26.18 -8.99 -18.03
N TYR A 384 -25.24 -8.59 -18.88
CA TYR A 384 -25.23 -8.98 -20.29
C TYR A 384 -25.15 -10.50 -20.45
N ALA A 385 -24.23 -11.16 -19.75
CA ALA A 385 -24.04 -12.60 -19.79
C ALA A 385 -25.28 -13.39 -19.28
N THR A 386 -26.04 -12.80 -18.35
CA THR A 386 -27.29 -13.37 -17.80
C THR A 386 -28.54 -12.92 -18.58
N ARG A 387 -28.38 -12.26 -19.74
CA ARG A 387 -29.45 -11.78 -20.61
C ARG A 387 -30.36 -10.70 -20.01
N HIS A 388 -29.90 -9.99 -18.98
CA HIS A 388 -30.57 -8.80 -18.45
C HIS A 388 -30.15 -7.55 -19.23
N LEU A 389 -30.43 -7.53 -20.55
CA LEU A 389 -29.85 -6.59 -21.51
C LEU A 389 -30.18 -5.11 -21.18
N VAL A 390 -31.41 -4.80 -20.72
CA VAL A 390 -31.78 -3.43 -20.36
C VAL A 390 -30.93 -2.92 -19.20
N GLY A 391 -30.83 -3.71 -18.12
CA GLY A 391 -29.99 -3.35 -16.98
C GLY A 391 -28.50 -3.28 -17.35
N ALA A 392 -28.03 -4.14 -18.25
CA ALA A 392 -26.67 -4.07 -18.76
C ALA A 392 -26.40 -2.76 -19.50
N CYS A 393 -27.30 -2.33 -20.38
CA CYS A 393 -27.20 -1.04 -21.07
C CYS A 393 -27.14 0.15 -20.09
N ASP A 394 -28.01 0.15 -19.08
CA ASP A 394 -28.04 1.22 -18.10
C ASP A 394 -26.71 1.32 -17.33
N GLU A 395 -26.14 0.18 -16.91
CA GLU A 395 -24.86 0.18 -16.20
C GLU A 395 -23.68 0.50 -17.13
N TYR A 396 -23.64 0.03 -18.37
CA TYR A 396 -22.63 0.45 -19.35
C TYR A 396 -22.67 1.95 -19.61
N HIS A 397 -23.86 2.53 -19.76
CA HIS A 397 -24.01 3.96 -19.94
C HIS A 397 -23.41 4.76 -18.75
N ARG A 398 -23.65 4.28 -17.51
CA ARG A 398 -23.06 4.89 -16.31
C ARG A 398 -21.53 4.74 -16.27
N VAL A 399 -20.99 3.59 -16.72
CA VAL A 399 -19.53 3.39 -16.85
C VAL A 399 -18.93 4.40 -17.84
N ILE A 400 -19.55 4.57 -19.00
CA ILE A 400 -19.13 5.52 -20.04
C ILE A 400 -19.13 6.94 -19.49
N ALA A 401 -20.24 7.35 -18.82
CA ALA A 401 -20.35 8.66 -18.19
C ALA A 401 -19.29 8.90 -17.10
N ALA A 402 -18.95 7.88 -16.32
CA ALA A 402 -17.90 7.97 -15.30
C ALA A 402 -16.52 8.16 -15.96
N TYR A 403 -16.17 7.37 -16.97
CA TYR A 403 -14.91 7.55 -17.69
C TYR A 403 -14.77 8.92 -18.35
N GLN A 404 -15.86 9.50 -18.88
CA GLN A 404 -15.84 10.84 -19.47
C GLN A 404 -15.52 11.96 -18.46
N GLN A 405 -15.81 11.74 -17.17
CA GLN A 405 -15.61 12.73 -16.10
C GLN A 405 -14.28 12.53 -15.36
N GLN A 406 -13.59 11.42 -15.55
CA GLN A 406 -12.31 11.15 -14.91
C GLN A 406 -11.18 11.97 -15.55
N SER A 407 -10.29 12.52 -14.71
CA SER A 407 -9.18 13.40 -15.15
C SER A 407 -8.08 12.66 -15.93
N HIS A 408 -7.95 11.36 -15.71
CA HIS A 408 -6.98 10.49 -16.39
C HIS A 408 -7.74 9.36 -17.08
N GLN A 409 -8.24 9.66 -18.30
CA GLN A 409 -8.91 8.65 -19.10
C GLN A 409 -7.87 7.63 -19.63
N ASP A 410 -8.12 6.35 -19.38
CA ASP A 410 -7.51 5.27 -20.16
C ASP A 410 -8.37 5.10 -21.43
N PRO A 411 -7.87 5.52 -22.61
CA PRO A 411 -8.64 5.46 -23.84
C PRO A 411 -9.08 4.04 -24.19
N MET A 412 -8.27 3.03 -23.84
CA MET A 412 -8.55 1.64 -24.09
C MET A 412 -9.76 1.15 -23.29
N LYS A 413 -9.78 1.41 -21.97
CA LYS A 413 -10.92 1.03 -21.11
C LYS A 413 -12.21 1.68 -21.55
N PHE A 414 -12.12 2.95 -21.95
CA PHE A 414 -13.27 3.70 -22.44
C PHE A 414 -13.83 3.13 -23.73
N LEU A 415 -12.99 2.84 -24.73
CA LEU A 415 -13.40 2.25 -25.99
C LEU A 415 -13.98 0.84 -25.82
N VAL A 416 -13.40 0.03 -24.94
CA VAL A 416 -13.93 -1.30 -24.59
C VAL A 416 -15.32 -1.17 -23.99
N ALA A 417 -15.55 -0.29 -23.04
CA ALA A 417 -16.87 -0.08 -22.43
C ALA A 417 -17.92 0.34 -23.46
N ARG A 418 -17.58 1.25 -24.38
CA ARG A 418 -18.46 1.68 -25.46
C ARG A 418 -18.77 0.55 -26.46
N SER A 419 -17.79 -0.27 -26.78
CA SER A 419 -17.98 -1.43 -27.66
C SER A 419 -18.94 -2.46 -27.05
N GLU A 420 -18.79 -2.73 -25.76
CA GLU A 420 -19.70 -3.61 -25.02
C GLU A 420 -21.13 -3.04 -24.94
N TYR A 421 -21.25 -1.72 -24.73
CA TYR A 421 -22.52 -1.01 -24.75
C TYR A 421 -23.20 -1.12 -26.12
N SER A 422 -22.48 -0.86 -27.21
CA SER A 422 -22.98 -0.98 -28.58
C SER A 422 -23.47 -2.39 -28.89
N ARG A 423 -22.77 -3.41 -28.43
CA ARG A 423 -23.19 -4.82 -28.59
C ARG A 423 -24.49 -5.08 -27.82
N CYS A 424 -24.65 -4.49 -26.63
CA CYS A 424 -25.89 -4.62 -25.85
C CYS A 424 -27.09 -3.94 -26.56
N LEU A 425 -26.88 -2.73 -27.11
CA LEU A 425 -27.88 -2.03 -27.90
C LEU A 425 -28.28 -2.80 -29.14
N LEU A 426 -27.32 -3.42 -29.83
CA LEU A 426 -27.55 -4.24 -31.00
C LEU A 426 -28.47 -5.42 -30.69
N GLU A 427 -28.22 -6.14 -29.59
CA GLU A 427 -29.05 -7.26 -29.16
C GLU A 427 -30.46 -6.82 -28.71
N LEU A 428 -30.63 -5.58 -28.26
CA LEU A 428 -31.94 -4.99 -27.96
C LEU A 428 -32.67 -4.48 -29.21
N GLY A 429 -32.05 -4.51 -30.39
CA GLY A 429 -32.63 -3.99 -31.63
C GLY A 429 -32.64 -2.46 -31.72
N ARG A 430 -31.86 -1.75 -30.89
CA ARG A 430 -31.73 -0.28 -30.89
C ARG A 430 -30.70 0.18 -31.92
N PHE A 431 -31.00 -0.11 -33.21
CA PHE A 431 -30.05 0.01 -34.31
C PHE A 431 -29.51 1.43 -34.52
N GLU A 432 -30.36 2.46 -34.46
CA GLU A 432 -29.93 3.86 -34.66
C GLU A 432 -28.87 4.29 -33.60
N GLU A 433 -29.14 3.94 -32.36
CA GLU A 433 -28.21 4.24 -31.26
C GLU A 433 -26.92 3.40 -31.37
N THR A 434 -27.06 2.13 -31.76
CA THR A 434 -25.90 1.25 -32.02
C THR A 434 -24.97 1.85 -33.06
N LEU A 435 -25.51 2.31 -34.20
CA LEU A 435 -24.73 2.84 -35.31
C LEU A 435 -24.07 4.18 -34.93
N THR A 436 -24.78 5.02 -34.19
CA THR A 436 -24.22 6.27 -33.66
C THR A 436 -23.02 6.02 -32.73
N GLU A 437 -23.15 5.03 -31.83
CA GLU A 437 -22.06 4.66 -30.93
C GLU A 437 -20.89 4.05 -31.70
N LEU A 438 -21.13 3.12 -32.61
CA LEU A 438 -20.08 2.45 -33.37
C LEU A 438 -19.31 3.40 -34.28
N SER A 439 -20.00 4.34 -34.98
CA SER A 439 -19.33 5.37 -35.79
C SER A 439 -18.43 6.24 -34.94
N THR A 440 -18.89 6.65 -33.75
CA THR A 440 -18.07 7.43 -32.82
C THR A 440 -16.86 6.66 -32.30
N ILE A 441 -17.01 5.34 -32.06
CA ILE A 441 -15.89 4.46 -31.66
C ILE A 441 -14.83 4.41 -32.76
N VAL A 442 -15.24 4.30 -34.03
CA VAL A 442 -14.30 4.30 -35.17
C VAL A 442 -13.51 5.61 -35.23
N GLU A 443 -14.19 6.76 -35.10
CA GLU A 443 -13.53 8.07 -35.08
C GLU A 443 -12.53 8.22 -33.94
N GLN A 444 -12.92 7.77 -32.74
CA GLN A 444 -12.03 7.83 -31.58
C GLN A 444 -10.85 6.86 -31.71
N ALA A 445 -11.07 5.66 -32.22
CA ALA A 445 -9.98 4.70 -32.47
C ALA A 445 -8.97 5.27 -33.47
N ARG A 446 -9.42 5.93 -34.54
CA ARG A 446 -8.55 6.65 -35.48
C ARG A 446 -7.72 7.73 -34.81
N GLN A 447 -8.31 8.49 -33.89
CA GLN A 447 -7.61 9.56 -33.17
C GLN A 447 -6.55 9.02 -32.19
N VAL A 448 -6.83 7.88 -31.55
CA VAL A 448 -5.95 7.30 -30.51
C VAL A 448 -4.87 6.42 -31.12
N TYR A 449 -5.21 5.57 -32.08
CA TYR A 449 -4.32 4.56 -32.62
C TYR A 449 -3.83 4.86 -34.05
N GLY A 450 -4.54 5.74 -34.77
CA GLY A 450 -4.30 6.00 -36.20
C GLY A 450 -5.20 5.16 -37.13
N ASP A 451 -5.25 5.54 -38.40
CA ASP A 451 -6.11 4.90 -39.41
C ASP A 451 -5.73 3.45 -39.73
N ASP A 452 -4.44 3.13 -39.63
CA ASP A 452 -3.84 1.87 -40.04
C ASP A 452 -3.61 0.87 -38.89
N ASP A 453 -4.12 1.15 -37.71
CA ASP A 453 -3.95 0.28 -36.53
C ASP A 453 -5.01 -0.83 -36.46
N GLU A 454 -4.63 -1.98 -35.93
CA GLU A 454 -5.50 -3.15 -35.81
C GLU A 454 -6.75 -2.87 -34.95
N GLU A 455 -6.63 -2.06 -33.89
CA GLU A 455 -7.78 -1.69 -33.04
C GLU A 455 -8.76 -0.80 -33.80
N THR A 456 -8.27 0.08 -34.69
CA THR A 456 -9.10 0.88 -35.59
C THR A 456 -9.83 -0.03 -36.60
N PHE A 457 -9.16 -1.03 -37.15
CA PHE A 457 -9.80 -1.99 -38.04
C PHE A 457 -10.84 -2.84 -37.33
N LYS A 458 -10.62 -3.23 -36.07
CA LYS A 458 -11.62 -3.93 -35.25
C LYS A 458 -12.86 -3.07 -35.01
N ALA A 459 -12.67 -1.80 -34.66
CA ALA A 459 -13.76 -0.85 -34.49
C ALA A 459 -14.57 -0.68 -35.77
N TRP A 460 -13.89 -0.52 -36.90
CA TRP A 460 -14.52 -0.36 -38.22
C TRP A 460 -15.29 -1.64 -38.63
N ASN A 461 -14.70 -2.82 -38.39
CA ASN A 461 -15.39 -4.10 -38.62
C ASN A 461 -16.69 -4.22 -37.80
N ASN A 462 -16.67 -3.77 -36.54
CA ASN A 462 -17.84 -3.77 -35.68
C ASN A 462 -18.93 -2.80 -36.19
N TYR A 463 -18.55 -1.65 -36.78
CA TYR A 463 -19.46 -0.69 -37.39
C TYR A 463 -20.12 -1.31 -38.65
N ALA A 464 -19.33 -1.89 -39.55
CA ALA A 464 -19.83 -2.56 -40.73
C ALA A 464 -20.78 -3.74 -40.36
N TRP A 465 -20.45 -4.51 -39.32
CA TRP A 465 -21.31 -5.53 -38.75
C TRP A 465 -22.63 -4.98 -38.19
N GLY A 466 -22.56 -3.85 -37.52
CA GLY A 466 -23.72 -3.13 -37.00
C GLY A 466 -24.70 -2.74 -38.13
N LEU A 467 -24.18 -2.18 -39.24
CA LEU A 467 -24.96 -1.87 -40.46
C LEU A 467 -25.64 -3.14 -41.03
N TYR A 468 -24.89 -4.21 -41.16
CA TYR A 468 -25.43 -5.49 -41.65
C TYR A 468 -26.56 -6.00 -40.77
N LYS A 469 -26.40 -5.98 -39.45
CA LYS A 469 -27.45 -6.38 -38.50
C LYS A 469 -28.67 -5.46 -38.48
N ALA A 470 -28.48 -4.16 -38.77
CA ALA A 470 -29.56 -3.20 -38.91
C ALA A 470 -30.33 -3.35 -40.25
N GLY A 471 -29.90 -4.24 -41.14
CA GLY A 471 -30.53 -4.44 -42.45
C GLY A 471 -30.09 -3.40 -43.50
N MET A 472 -29.10 -2.58 -43.23
CA MET A 472 -28.50 -1.60 -44.15
C MET A 472 -27.43 -2.31 -45.02
N ILE A 473 -27.92 -3.20 -45.88
CA ILE A 473 -27.08 -4.20 -46.57
C ILE A 473 -26.09 -3.50 -47.54
N SER A 474 -26.54 -2.51 -48.28
CA SER A 474 -25.72 -1.80 -49.27
C SER A 474 -24.60 -0.97 -48.59
N GLU A 475 -24.93 -0.32 -47.49
CA GLU A 475 -23.98 0.44 -46.69
C GLU A 475 -22.97 -0.50 -46.02
N ALA A 476 -23.44 -1.63 -45.49
CA ALA A 476 -22.56 -2.64 -44.90
C ALA A 476 -21.56 -3.20 -45.93
N GLN A 477 -22.04 -3.50 -47.13
CA GLN A 477 -21.19 -3.97 -48.22
C GLN A 477 -20.07 -2.95 -48.54
N PHE A 478 -20.45 -1.69 -48.71
CA PHE A 478 -19.51 -0.61 -48.99
C PHE A 478 -18.43 -0.48 -47.91
N GLU A 479 -18.85 -0.46 -46.65
CA GLU A 479 -17.90 -0.36 -45.53
C GLU A 479 -16.97 -1.56 -45.44
N TYR A 480 -17.47 -2.79 -45.68
CA TYR A 480 -16.63 -3.99 -45.71
C TYR A 480 -15.65 -4.02 -46.89
N GLU A 481 -16.04 -3.56 -48.08
CA GLU A 481 -15.15 -3.44 -49.24
C GLU A 481 -14.01 -2.41 -48.93
N CYS A 482 -14.35 -1.27 -48.39
CA CYS A 482 -13.36 -0.28 -47.97
C CYS A 482 -12.40 -0.78 -46.87
N LEU A 483 -12.96 -1.50 -45.88
CA LEU A 483 -12.16 -2.10 -44.80
C LEU A 483 -11.24 -3.20 -45.34
N LEU A 484 -11.72 -4.03 -46.28
CA LEU A 484 -10.90 -5.06 -46.89
C LEU A 484 -9.70 -4.48 -47.63
N ASP A 485 -9.92 -3.44 -48.42
CA ASP A 485 -8.86 -2.74 -49.14
C ASP A 485 -7.82 -2.16 -48.19
N ALA A 486 -8.25 -1.59 -47.05
CA ALA A 486 -7.36 -1.01 -46.04
C ALA A 486 -6.54 -2.08 -45.29
N THR A 487 -7.14 -3.25 -45.03
CA THR A 487 -6.55 -4.26 -44.14
C THR A 487 -5.67 -5.29 -44.83
N VAL A 488 -5.95 -5.65 -46.11
CA VAL A 488 -5.24 -6.74 -46.84
C VAL A 488 -3.74 -6.52 -46.87
N GLN A 489 -3.28 -5.29 -47.14
CA GLN A 489 -1.86 -4.96 -47.23
C GLN A 489 -1.14 -4.95 -45.88
N LYS A 490 -1.86 -4.69 -44.79
CA LYS A 490 -1.31 -4.53 -43.42
C LYS A 490 -1.31 -5.83 -42.63
N LEU A 491 -2.43 -6.55 -42.65
CA LEU A 491 -2.64 -7.72 -41.78
C LEU A 491 -2.34 -9.06 -42.49
N GLY A 492 -2.34 -9.08 -43.83
CA GLY A 492 -2.17 -10.28 -44.63
C GLY A 492 -3.44 -11.11 -44.75
N PRO A 493 -3.55 -11.93 -45.82
CA PRO A 493 -4.82 -12.55 -46.26
C PRO A 493 -5.40 -13.62 -45.32
N THR A 494 -4.62 -14.12 -44.38
CA THR A 494 -5.04 -15.15 -43.41
C THR A 494 -5.44 -14.57 -42.05
N HIS A 495 -5.46 -13.27 -41.90
CA HIS A 495 -5.79 -12.61 -40.63
C HIS A 495 -7.30 -12.84 -40.32
N PRO A 496 -7.67 -13.07 -39.03
CA PRO A 496 -9.07 -13.37 -38.64
C PRO A 496 -10.08 -12.31 -39.10
N ILE A 497 -9.71 -11.01 -39.03
CA ILE A 497 -10.57 -9.91 -39.51
C ILE A 497 -10.87 -10.07 -40.99
N ILE A 498 -9.86 -10.34 -41.83
CA ILE A 498 -10.03 -10.49 -43.28
C ILE A 498 -10.89 -11.71 -43.63
N LEU A 499 -10.67 -12.82 -42.93
CA LEU A 499 -11.50 -14.02 -43.11
C LEU A 499 -12.97 -13.74 -42.77
N GLY A 500 -13.23 -13.04 -41.67
CA GLY A 500 -14.59 -12.64 -41.28
C GLY A 500 -15.24 -11.66 -42.27
N ILE A 501 -14.46 -10.71 -42.83
CA ILE A 501 -14.96 -9.80 -43.87
C ILE A 501 -15.40 -10.62 -45.12
N HIS A 502 -14.57 -11.54 -45.60
CA HIS A 502 -14.91 -12.37 -46.76
C HIS A 502 -16.14 -13.22 -46.52
N GLU A 503 -16.30 -13.80 -45.34
CA GLU A 503 -17.51 -14.59 -44.98
C GLU A 503 -18.75 -13.69 -45.02
N THR A 504 -18.71 -12.51 -44.42
CA THR A 504 -19.86 -11.59 -44.39
C THR A 504 -20.19 -11.04 -45.79
N LEU A 505 -19.18 -10.68 -46.60
CA LEU A 505 -19.40 -10.24 -47.97
C LEU A 505 -20.04 -11.36 -48.84
N SER A 506 -19.65 -12.62 -48.62
CA SER A 506 -20.29 -13.77 -49.29
C SER A 506 -21.77 -13.94 -48.91
N ASP A 507 -22.08 -13.73 -47.62
CA ASP A 507 -23.47 -13.77 -47.12
C ASP A 507 -24.29 -12.60 -47.70
N ILE A 508 -23.72 -11.40 -47.76
CA ILE A 508 -24.34 -10.22 -48.39
C ILE A 508 -24.64 -10.49 -49.87
N ALA A 509 -23.67 -11.02 -50.60
CA ALA A 509 -23.85 -11.35 -52.02
C ALA A 509 -25.00 -12.37 -52.25
N THR A 510 -25.15 -13.35 -51.36
CA THR A 510 -26.28 -14.31 -51.42
C THR A 510 -27.61 -13.70 -51.06
N GLN A 511 -27.69 -12.62 -50.30
CA GLN A 511 -28.93 -11.91 -49.99
C GLN A 511 -29.36 -10.90 -51.07
N LEU A 512 -28.42 -10.37 -51.85
CA LEU A 512 -28.68 -9.41 -52.94
C LEU A 512 -28.89 -10.06 -54.30
N GLY A 513 -28.47 -11.30 -54.50
CA GLY A 513 -28.63 -12.08 -55.74
C GLY A 513 -29.82 -12.97 -55.70
#